data_d96e4635931248b2d6d72f6633c15cbd
#
_entry.id   d96e4635931248b2d6d72f6633c15cbd
#
_cell.length_a   1.000
_cell.length_b   1.000
_cell.length_c   1.000
_cell.angle_alpha   90.00
_cell.angle_beta   90.00
_cell.angle_gamma   90.00
#
_symmetry.space_group_name_H-M   'P 1'
#
loop_
_entity.id
_entity.type
_entity.pdbx_description
1 polymer ?
#
loop_
_entity_poly.entity_id
_entity_poly.type
_entity_poly.pdbx_seq_one_letter_code
_entity_poly.pdbx_strand_id
1 'polypeptide(L)'
;MVNKSDIPYKQVEWIVLTKAPIPGLVKTRLIPALGKQGACDVYCQLLNRLQQTLRSMIAKRGGEVALWIAGDDEQGVFQSWADFSVSYQQPAYHLGEASEGVDLGVRMAMAVKAALSRKRIPVLIGVDVPDLTEDYLLNCLVELADHDLVISPAEDGGYYLLGMKSFKKKLFINKNWGTSSVLKNTLNDLKKEKTKLLEPRNDVDYYEDIKDVDAFDLFLKHIKE
;
A
#
# COMPACT_ATOMS: atom_id res chain seq x y z
N MET A 1 26.93 -6.05 -23.38
CA MET A 1 26.03 -5.64 -22.30
C MET A 1 24.67 -6.29 -22.59
N VAL A 2 24.27 -7.30 -21.84
CA VAL A 2 22.98 -7.98 -22.00
C VAL A 2 21.94 -6.96 -21.56
N ASN A 3 21.02 -6.57 -22.44
CA ASN A 3 19.84 -5.79 -22.07
C ASN A 3 19.10 -6.55 -20.95
N LYS A 4 19.17 -6.05 -19.71
CA LYS A 4 18.23 -6.47 -18.68
C LYS A 4 16.85 -6.25 -19.26
N SER A 5 16.00 -7.27 -19.27
CA SER A 5 14.62 -7.17 -19.74
C SER A 5 13.89 -6.24 -18.76
N ASP A 6 13.82 -4.98 -19.11
CA ASP A 6 13.14 -3.97 -18.29
C ASP A 6 11.66 -4.34 -18.17
N ILE A 7 11.13 -4.23 -16.96
CA ILE A 7 9.66 -4.28 -16.78
C ILE A 7 9.06 -3.13 -17.60
N PRO A 8 8.13 -3.42 -18.53
CA PRO A 8 7.51 -2.35 -19.30
C PRO A 8 6.60 -1.53 -18.38
N TYR A 9 7.02 -0.32 -18.02
CA TYR A 9 6.31 0.57 -17.09
C TYR A 9 4.82 0.71 -17.44
N LYS A 10 4.49 0.78 -18.72
CA LYS A 10 3.10 0.88 -19.20
C LYS A 10 2.23 -0.33 -18.84
N GLN A 11 2.82 -1.46 -18.50
CA GLN A 11 2.09 -2.66 -18.05
C GLN A 11 1.95 -2.73 -16.53
N VAL A 12 2.60 -1.85 -15.78
CA VAL A 12 2.51 -1.84 -14.33
C VAL A 12 1.19 -1.24 -13.88
N GLU A 13 0.56 -1.87 -12.91
CA GLU A 13 -0.57 -1.35 -12.16
C GLU A 13 -0.20 -1.23 -10.69
N TRP A 14 -0.10 0.01 -10.22
CA TRP A 14 0.12 0.35 -8.84
C TRP A 14 -1.22 0.27 -8.10
N ILE A 15 -1.33 -0.70 -7.23
CA ILE A 15 -2.57 -0.98 -6.50
C ILE A 15 -2.44 -0.40 -5.09
N VAL A 16 -3.14 0.68 -4.82
CA VAL A 16 -3.18 1.32 -3.51
C VAL A 16 -4.36 0.75 -2.71
N LEU A 17 -4.04 -0.03 -1.68
CA LEU A 17 -5.04 -0.52 -0.73
C LEU A 17 -5.20 0.51 0.39
N THR A 18 -6.38 1.08 0.51
CA THR A 18 -6.64 2.19 1.43
C THR A 18 -8.00 2.04 2.13
N LYS A 19 -8.24 2.87 3.12
CA LYS A 19 -9.55 3.05 3.78
C LYS A 19 -10.06 4.45 3.49
N ALA A 20 -11.37 4.63 3.59
CA ALA A 20 -11.95 5.97 3.62
C ALA A 20 -11.39 6.73 4.84
N PRO A 21 -10.91 7.99 4.68
CA PRO A 21 -10.30 8.77 5.76
C PRO A 21 -11.39 9.36 6.67
N ILE A 22 -11.95 8.51 7.52
CA ILE A 22 -13.01 8.87 8.46
C ILE A 22 -12.40 9.05 9.84
N PRO A 23 -12.58 10.23 10.51
CA PRO A 23 -12.08 10.47 11.84
C PRO A 23 -12.54 9.40 12.85
N GLY A 24 -11.56 8.80 13.53
CA GLY A 24 -11.81 7.71 14.49
C GLY A 24 -11.74 6.29 13.88
N LEU A 25 -11.68 6.14 12.54
CA LEU A 25 -11.58 4.85 11.87
C LEU A 25 -10.23 4.60 11.21
N VAL A 26 -9.40 5.64 11.04
CA VAL A 26 -8.04 5.55 10.49
C VAL A 26 -7.03 6.02 11.52
N LYS A 27 -5.82 5.45 11.47
CA LYS A 27 -4.69 5.79 12.38
C LYS A 27 -5.11 5.89 13.86
N THR A 28 -5.90 4.91 14.29
CA THR A 28 -6.50 4.93 15.64
C THR A 28 -5.46 4.94 16.77
N ARG A 29 -4.24 4.45 16.52
CA ARG A 29 -3.12 4.48 17.46
C ARG A 29 -2.55 5.90 17.68
N LEU A 30 -2.82 6.85 16.76
CA LEU A 30 -2.47 8.27 16.90
C LEU A 30 -3.52 9.06 17.71
N ILE A 31 -4.73 8.53 17.88
CA ILE A 31 -5.83 9.24 18.54
C ILE A 31 -5.49 9.71 19.96
N PRO A 32 -4.80 8.95 20.81
CA PRO A 32 -4.43 9.40 22.15
C PRO A 32 -3.58 10.68 22.15
N ALA A 33 -2.75 10.87 21.12
CA ALA A 33 -1.85 12.03 21.02
C ALA A 33 -2.45 13.20 20.22
N LEU A 34 -3.25 12.91 19.17
CA LEU A 34 -3.69 13.92 18.18
C LEU A 34 -5.21 14.10 18.13
N GLY A 35 -5.98 13.33 18.87
CA GLY A 35 -7.44 13.26 18.70
C GLY A 35 -7.85 12.56 17.38
N LYS A 36 -9.17 12.35 17.22
CA LYS A 36 -9.71 11.66 16.04
C LYS A 36 -9.43 12.41 14.73
N GLN A 37 -9.60 13.74 14.76
CA GLN A 37 -9.38 14.58 13.58
C GLN A 37 -7.91 14.62 13.22
N GLY A 38 -7.00 14.90 14.17
CA GLY A 38 -5.56 14.96 13.91
C GLY A 38 -5.00 13.62 13.38
N ALA A 39 -5.47 12.49 13.89
CA ALA A 39 -5.10 11.17 13.36
C ALA A 39 -5.57 10.98 11.90
N CYS A 40 -6.76 11.46 11.57
CA CYS A 40 -7.29 11.45 10.21
C CYS A 40 -6.51 12.38 9.28
N ASP A 41 -6.12 13.56 9.75
CA ASP A 41 -5.36 14.53 8.98
C ASP A 41 -3.96 14.00 8.63
N VAL A 42 -3.29 13.29 9.56
CA VAL A 42 -2.04 12.57 9.27
C VAL A 42 -2.26 11.55 8.16
N TYR A 43 -3.33 10.77 8.23
CA TYR A 43 -3.66 9.80 7.19
C TYR A 43 -3.89 10.44 5.81
N CYS A 44 -4.60 11.57 5.77
CA CYS A 44 -4.80 12.35 4.55
C CYS A 44 -3.47 12.87 3.98
N GLN A 45 -2.53 13.29 4.83
CA GLN A 45 -1.20 13.71 4.36
C GLN A 45 -0.41 12.56 3.74
N LEU A 46 -0.44 11.36 4.36
CA LEU A 46 0.20 10.18 3.79
C LEU A 46 -0.40 9.82 2.43
N LEU A 47 -1.73 9.83 2.31
CA LEU A 47 -2.43 9.63 1.03
C LEU A 47 -1.98 10.64 -0.03
N ASN A 48 -1.96 11.94 0.31
CA ASN A 48 -1.58 13.01 -0.62
C ASN A 48 -0.12 12.86 -1.10
N ARG A 49 0.80 12.47 -0.21
CA ARG A 49 2.20 12.23 -0.57
C ARG A 49 2.33 11.08 -1.56
N LEU A 50 1.72 9.95 -1.26
CA LEU A 50 1.72 8.80 -2.17
C LEU A 50 1.10 9.15 -3.52
N GLN A 51 -0.02 9.90 -3.52
CA GLN A 51 -0.67 10.38 -4.74
C GLN A 51 0.28 11.22 -5.60
N GLN A 52 0.97 12.19 -5.01
CA GLN A 52 1.92 13.05 -5.73
C GLN A 52 3.06 12.24 -6.35
N THR A 53 3.63 11.30 -5.59
CA THR A 53 4.69 10.41 -6.09
C THR A 53 4.20 9.57 -7.27
N LEU A 54 3.03 8.94 -7.16
CA LEU A 54 2.46 8.11 -8.22
C LEU A 54 2.09 8.94 -9.46
N ARG A 55 1.51 10.13 -9.31
CA ARG A 55 1.20 11.04 -10.42
C ARG A 55 2.45 11.44 -11.20
N SER A 56 3.49 11.87 -10.48
CA SER A 56 4.75 12.27 -11.10
C SER A 56 5.39 11.10 -11.87
N MET A 57 5.39 9.91 -11.27
CA MET A 57 5.96 8.71 -11.88
C MET A 57 5.19 8.29 -13.14
N ILE A 58 3.86 8.27 -13.10
CA ILE A 58 3.03 7.90 -14.24
C ILE A 58 3.13 8.91 -15.37
N ALA A 59 3.15 10.19 -15.06
CA ALA A 59 3.34 11.23 -16.06
C ALA A 59 4.66 11.08 -16.84
N LYS A 60 5.72 10.65 -16.16
CA LYS A 60 7.05 10.48 -16.76
C LYS A 60 7.23 9.15 -17.50
N ARG A 61 6.59 8.08 -17.04
CA ARG A 61 6.94 6.71 -17.46
C ARG A 61 5.74 5.88 -17.92
N GLY A 62 4.52 6.32 -17.65
CA GLY A 62 3.30 5.55 -17.88
C GLY A 62 3.03 4.54 -16.76
N GLY A 63 2.07 3.66 -16.99
CA GLY A 63 1.50 2.75 -16.01
C GLY A 63 0.11 3.21 -15.59
N GLU A 64 -0.49 2.49 -14.67
CA GLU A 64 -1.82 2.79 -14.14
C GLU A 64 -1.80 2.75 -12.62
N VAL A 65 -2.71 3.50 -12.00
CA VAL A 65 -2.98 3.42 -10.55
C VAL A 65 -4.41 2.95 -10.36
N ALA A 66 -4.59 1.97 -9.50
CA ALA A 66 -5.89 1.52 -9.05
C ALA A 66 -6.01 1.70 -7.54
N LEU A 67 -6.99 2.49 -7.09
CA LEU A 67 -7.35 2.57 -5.69
C LEU A 67 -8.35 1.48 -5.35
N TRP A 68 -8.06 0.78 -4.26
CA TRP A 68 -8.95 -0.21 -3.67
C TRP A 68 -9.34 0.26 -2.27
N ILE A 69 -10.52 0.86 -2.16
CA ILE A 69 -10.98 1.57 -0.96
C ILE A 69 -11.86 0.63 -0.12
N ALA A 70 -11.52 0.48 1.16
CA ALA A 70 -12.37 -0.17 2.14
C ALA A 70 -13.24 0.87 2.86
N GLY A 71 -14.54 0.62 2.91
CA GLY A 71 -15.54 1.55 3.44
C GLY A 71 -16.07 2.50 2.37
N ASP A 72 -17.04 3.30 2.75
CA ASP A 72 -17.71 4.25 1.88
C ASP A 72 -16.98 5.60 1.95
N ASP A 73 -16.77 6.24 0.82
CA ASP A 73 -16.19 7.58 0.70
C ASP A 73 -17.32 8.63 0.67
N GLU A 74 -18.12 8.69 1.72
CA GLU A 74 -19.23 9.64 1.85
C GLU A 74 -18.78 11.11 1.78
N GLN A 75 -17.53 11.39 2.15
CA GLN A 75 -16.95 12.73 2.16
C GLN A 75 -16.31 13.11 0.82
N GLY A 76 -16.24 12.20 -0.13
CA GLY A 76 -15.66 12.45 -1.45
C GLY A 76 -14.16 12.77 -1.44
N VAL A 77 -13.42 12.29 -0.43
CA VAL A 77 -11.98 12.58 -0.27
C VAL A 77 -11.19 12.07 -1.47
N PHE A 78 -11.64 10.98 -2.08
CA PHE A 78 -10.99 10.41 -3.26
C PHE A 78 -11.37 11.08 -4.59
N GLN A 79 -12.16 12.17 -4.58
CA GLN A 79 -12.39 12.95 -5.80
C GLN A 79 -11.08 13.51 -6.38
N SER A 80 -10.12 13.86 -5.53
CA SER A 80 -8.78 14.27 -5.96
C SER A 80 -8.00 13.16 -6.68
N TRP A 81 -8.44 11.91 -6.59
CA TRP A 81 -7.87 10.75 -7.26
C TRP A 81 -8.63 10.36 -8.53
N ALA A 82 -9.52 11.23 -9.04
CA ALA A 82 -10.40 10.92 -10.18
C ALA A 82 -9.64 10.57 -11.48
N ASP A 83 -8.37 10.94 -11.59
CA ASP A 83 -7.50 10.57 -12.73
C ASP A 83 -7.07 9.10 -12.68
N PHE A 84 -7.30 8.43 -11.55
CA PHE A 84 -6.95 7.03 -11.35
C PHE A 84 -8.20 6.14 -11.36
N SER A 85 -8.00 4.86 -11.65
CA SER A 85 -9.08 3.89 -11.54
C SER A 85 -9.43 3.67 -10.08
N VAL A 86 -10.67 3.91 -9.70
CA VAL A 86 -11.16 3.71 -8.32
C VAL A 86 -12.07 2.49 -8.26
N SER A 87 -11.77 1.59 -7.34
CA SER A 87 -12.59 0.42 -7.04
C SER A 87 -12.94 0.40 -5.56
N TYR A 88 -14.23 0.46 -5.25
CA TYR A 88 -14.70 0.28 -3.88
C TYR A 88 -14.73 -1.21 -3.54
N GLN A 89 -14.14 -1.56 -2.42
CA GLN A 89 -14.15 -2.93 -1.95
C GLN A 89 -15.50 -3.20 -1.32
N GLN A 90 -16.28 -4.11 -1.93
CA GLN A 90 -17.53 -4.58 -1.35
C GLN A 90 -17.25 -5.16 0.04
N PRO A 91 -18.09 -4.86 1.04
CA PRO A 91 -18.03 -5.57 2.31
C PRO A 91 -18.19 -7.07 2.07
N ALA A 92 -17.54 -7.89 2.87
CA ALA A 92 -17.56 -9.36 2.72
C ALA A 92 -18.92 -10.03 2.88
N TYR A 93 -19.99 -9.26 3.05
CA TYR A 93 -21.36 -9.77 3.18
C TYR A 93 -21.82 -10.71 2.04
N HIS A 94 -21.15 -10.69 0.89
CA HIS A 94 -21.46 -11.58 -0.22
C HIS A 94 -20.74 -12.93 -0.19
N LEU A 95 -19.85 -13.17 0.78
CA LEU A 95 -19.14 -14.45 0.91
C LEU A 95 -19.66 -15.34 2.06
N GLY A 96 -20.78 -14.98 2.68
CA GLY A 96 -21.52 -15.87 3.59
C GLY A 96 -20.94 -16.00 5.01
N GLU A 97 -19.90 -15.31 5.37
CA GLU A 97 -19.36 -15.30 6.73
C GLU A 97 -19.34 -13.86 7.27
N ALA A 98 -20.18 -13.62 8.27
CA ALA A 98 -20.18 -12.40 9.08
C ALA A 98 -18.97 -12.44 10.02
N SER A 99 -17.79 -12.11 9.51
CA SER A 99 -16.63 -11.84 10.35
C SER A 99 -16.32 -10.35 10.29
N GLU A 100 -16.16 -9.74 11.42
CA GLU A 100 -15.62 -8.40 11.57
C GLU A 100 -14.28 -8.31 10.84
N GLY A 101 -14.28 -7.66 9.69
CA GLY A 101 -13.09 -7.43 8.87
C GLY A 101 -12.89 -8.49 7.78
N VAL A 102 -13.12 -8.10 6.54
CA VAL A 102 -12.65 -8.89 5.39
C VAL A 102 -11.16 -9.09 5.55
N ASP A 103 -10.73 -10.33 5.57
CA ASP A 103 -9.30 -10.69 5.62
C ASP A 103 -8.53 -9.87 4.57
N LEU A 104 -7.55 -9.11 5.02
CA LEU A 104 -6.70 -8.28 4.16
C LEU A 104 -6.13 -9.10 3.00
N GLY A 105 -5.82 -10.38 3.21
CA GLY A 105 -5.35 -11.29 2.19
C GLY A 105 -6.36 -11.49 1.06
N VAL A 106 -7.65 -11.62 1.38
CA VAL A 106 -8.71 -11.72 0.36
C VAL A 106 -8.76 -10.45 -0.48
N ARG A 107 -8.71 -9.28 0.15
CA ARG A 107 -8.72 -7.98 -0.53
C ARG A 107 -7.53 -7.82 -1.47
N MET A 108 -6.32 -8.10 -0.99
CA MET A 108 -5.11 -8.10 -1.81
C MET A 108 -5.20 -9.09 -2.97
N ALA A 109 -5.67 -10.32 -2.71
CA ALA A 109 -5.81 -11.34 -3.74
C ALA A 109 -6.78 -10.93 -4.85
N MET A 110 -7.90 -10.30 -4.51
CA MET A 110 -8.87 -9.79 -5.49
C MET A 110 -8.25 -8.71 -6.37
N ALA A 111 -7.57 -7.73 -5.77
CA ALA A 111 -6.92 -6.64 -6.48
C ALA A 111 -5.83 -7.16 -7.45
N VAL A 112 -4.97 -8.07 -6.98
CA VAL A 112 -3.94 -8.70 -7.81
C VAL A 112 -4.54 -9.48 -8.96
N LYS A 113 -5.57 -10.30 -8.72
CA LYS A 113 -6.24 -11.06 -9.79
C LYS A 113 -6.87 -10.14 -10.83
N ALA A 114 -7.49 -9.04 -10.39
CA ALA A 114 -8.08 -8.05 -11.28
C ALA A 114 -7.02 -7.40 -12.19
N ALA A 115 -5.85 -7.03 -11.67
CA ALA A 115 -4.74 -6.51 -12.47
C ALA A 115 -4.21 -7.55 -13.47
N LEU A 116 -3.93 -8.77 -13.01
CA LEU A 116 -3.43 -9.84 -13.86
C LEU A 116 -4.42 -10.22 -14.98
N SER A 117 -5.74 -10.17 -14.73
CA SER A 117 -6.75 -10.44 -15.78
C SER A 117 -6.72 -9.39 -16.90
N ARG A 118 -6.29 -8.17 -16.60
CA ARG A 118 -6.03 -7.09 -17.56
C ARG A 118 -4.62 -7.15 -18.17
N LYS A 119 -3.87 -8.23 -17.91
CA LYS A 119 -2.46 -8.41 -18.34
C LYS A 119 -1.54 -7.31 -17.78
N ARG A 120 -1.86 -6.80 -16.58
CA ARG A 120 -1.03 -5.84 -15.84
C ARG A 120 -0.11 -6.57 -14.88
N ILE A 121 1.01 -5.93 -14.55
CA ILE A 121 1.94 -6.37 -13.52
C ILE A 121 1.55 -5.67 -12.22
N PRO A 122 0.95 -6.38 -11.25
CA PRO A 122 0.48 -5.76 -10.01
C PRO A 122 1.64 -5.41 -9.07
N VAL A 123 1.61 -4.21 -8.53
CA VAL A 123 2.41 -3.77 -7.40
C VAL A 123 1.47 -3.19 -6.34
N LEU A 124 1.24 -3.95 -5.28
CA LEU A 124 0.47 -3.51 -4.12
C LEU A 124 1.29 -2.53 -3.29
N ILE A 125 0.66 -1.44 -2.84
CA ILE A 125 1.28 -0.43 -1.97
C ILE A 125 0.32 -0.08 -0.84
N GLY A 126 0.84 -0.08 0.41
CA GLY A 126 0.21 0.54 1.57
C GLY A 126 0.44 2.05 1.58
N VAL A 127 -0.38 2.78 2.34
CA VAL A 127 -0.31 4.25 2.43
C VAL A 127 0.50 4.75 3.63
N ASP A 128 0.95 3.86 4.48
CA ASP A 128 1.43 4.18 5.83
C ASP A 128 2.89 4.66 5.88
N VAL A 129 3.64 4.60 4.77
CA VAL A 129 5.06 4.98 4.68
C VAL A 129 5.19 6.38 4.09
N PRO A 130 5.76 7.37 4.83
CA PRO A 130 5.77 8.78 4.43
C PRO A 130 6.80 9.12 3.36
N ASP A 131 7.83 8.32 3.15
CA ASP A 131 9.01 8.59 2.35
C ASP A 131 9.14 7.70 1.10
N LEU A 132 8.01 7.24 0.53
CA LEU A 132 7.98 6.51 -0.72
C LEU A 132 8.30 7.45 -1.90
N THR A 133 9.56 7.48 -2.30
CA THR A 133 10.03 8.27 -3.44
C THR A 133 9.83 7.54 -4.76
N GLU A 134 9.85 8.31 -5.88
CA GLU A 134 9.85 7.72 -7.22
C GLU A 134 10.99 6.73 -7.42
N ASP A 135 12.20 7.07 -6.99
CA ASP A 135 13.38 6.22 -7.15
C ASP A 135 13.23 4.90 -6.40
N TYR A 136 12.60 4.93 -5.21
CA TYR A 136 12.32 3.71 -4.47
C TYR A 136 11.34 2.80 -5.21
N LEU A 137 10.25 3.36 -5.73
CA LEU A 137 9.26 2.62 -6.51
C LEU A 137 9.84 2.10 -7.82
N LEU A 138 10.71 2.88 -8.49
CA LEU A 138 11.43 2.43 -9.67
C LEU A 138 12.39 1.28 -9.38
N ASN A 139 13.10 1.33 -8.24
CA ASN A 139 13.96 0.22 -7.82
C ASN A 139 13.17 -1.08 -7.63
N CYS A 140 11.93 -1.00 -7.13
CA CYS A 140 11.05 -2.16 -7.08
C CYS A 140 10.87 -2.81 -8.47
N LEU A 141 10.64 -2.01 -9.52
CA LEU A 141 10.45 -2.53 -10.88
C LEU A 141 11.75 -3.08 -11.47
N VAL A 142 12.89 -2.44 -11.21
CA VAL A 142 14.21 -2.94 -11.63
C VAL A 142 14.46 -4.32 -11.02
N GLU A 143 14.22 -4.49 -9.73
CA GLU A 143 14.40 -5.77 -9.05
C GLU A 143 13.35 -6.81 -9.50
N LEU A 144 12.10 -6.37 -9.78
CA LEU A 144 11.06 -7.26 -10.25
C LEU A 144 11.38 -7.82 -11.66
N ALA A 145 12.19 -7.15 -12.48
CA ALA A 145 12.61 -7.67 -13.77
C ALA A 145 13.32 -9.03 -13.61
N ASP A 146 14.18 -9.15 -12.63
CA ASP A 146 15.01 -10.33 -12.37
C ASP A 146 14.42 -11.31 -11.33
N HIS A 147 13.34 -10.94 -10.65
CA HIS A 147 12.72 -11.74 -9.58
C HIS A 147 11.24 -12.05 -9.87
N ASP A 148 10.70 -13.11 -9.26
CA ASP A 148 9.28 -13.44 -9.32
C ASP A 148 8.43 -12.50 -8.46
N LEU A 149 9.04 -12.08 -7.34
CA LEU A 149 8.43 -11.19 -6.35
C LEU A 149 9.44 -10.18 -5.83
N VAL A 150 8.92 -9.00 -5.48
CA VAL A 150 9.64 -7.98 -4.70
C VAL A 150 8.78 -7.60 -3.51
N ILE A 151 9.38 -7.60 -2.33
CA ILE A 151 8.70 -7.26 -1.08
C ILE A 151 9.49 -6.13 -0.40
N SER A 152 8.78 -5.11 0.05
CA SER A 152 9.36 -4.06 0.90
C SER A 152 8.89 -4.26 2.33
N PRO A 153 9.79 -4.67 3.23
CA PRO A 153 9.46 -4.88 4.63
C PRO A 153 9.07 -3.59 5.34
N ALA A 154 8.14 -3.68 6.29
CA ALA A 154 7.92 -2.71 7.33
C ALA A 154 8.69 -3.11 8.59
N GLU A 155 9.09 -2.14 9.42
CA GLU A 155 9.86 -2.41 10.65
C GLU A 155 9.04 -3.16 11.70
N ASP A 156 7.71 -3.09 11.63
CA ASP A 156 6.77 -3.83 12.50
C ASP A 156 6.72 -5.34 12.22
N GLY A 157 7.42 -5.82 11.17
CA GLY A 157 7.44 -7.22 10.73
C GLY A 157 6.35 -7.57 9.71
N GLY A 158 5.64 -6.57 9.19
CA GLY A 158 4.80 -6.63 8.01
C GLY A 158 5.54 -6.31 6.72
N TYR A 159 4.79 -5.88 5.72
CA TYR A 159 5.30 -5.29 4.49
C TYR A 159 4.26 -4.31 3.91
N TYR A 160 4.74 -3.25 3.32
CA TYR A 160 3.90 -2.18 2.75
C TYR A 160 3.92 -2.16 1.21
N LEU A 161 4.83 -2.92 0.57
CA LEU A 161 4.87 -3.06 -0.88
C LEU A 161 5.09 -4.52 -1.27
N LEU A 162 4.35 -4.98 -2.29
CA LEU A 162 4.44 -6.32 -2.82
C LEU A 162 4.22 -6.30 -4.35
N GLY A 163 5.30 -6.44 -5.11
CA GLY A 163 5.27 -6.61 -6.57
C GLY A 163 5.35 -8.06 -6.98
N MET A 164 4.62 -8.47 -8.03
CA MET A 164 4.64 -9.84 -8.53
C MET A 164 4.31 -9.96 -10.01
N LYS A 165 4.87 -10.98 -10.68
CA LYS A 165 4.58 -11.28 -12.09
C LYS A 165 3.43 -12.29 -12.29
N SER A 166 3.10 -13.07 -11.28
CA SER A 166 2.06 -14.11 -11.34
C SER A 166 1.38 -14.29 -9.99
N PHE A 167 0.13 -14.72 -10.01
CA PHE A 167 -0.65 -14.93 -8.79
C PHE A 167 -0.09 -16.09 -7.95
N LYS A 168 0.21 -15.82 -6.69
CA LYS A 168 0.69 -16.79 -5.70
C LYS A 168 -0.31 -16.88 -4.55
N LYS A 169 -1.21 -17.86 -4.57
CA LYS A 169 -2.27 -18.02 -3.57
C LYS A 169 -1.74 -17.98 -2.13
N LYS A 170 -0.59 -18.60 -1.87
CA LYS A 170 0.02 -18.69 -0.53
C LYS A 170 0.35 -17.34 0.10
N LEU A 171 0.54 -16.28 -0.70
CA LEU A 171 0.77 -14.93 -0.19
C LEU A 171 -0.41 -14.38 0.60
N PHE A 172 -1.63 -14.84 0.30
CA PHE A 172 -2.87 -14.18 0.72
C PHE A 172 -3.71 -15.01 1.68
N ILE A 173 -3.29 -16.23 2.01
CA ILE A 173 -4.05 -17.14 2.89
C ILE A 173 -3.23 -17.51 4.12
N ASN A 174 -3.92 -17.85 5.22
CA ASN A 174 -3.32 -18.35 6.45
C ASN A 174 -2.26 -17.38 7.02
N LYS A 175 -2.55 -16.09 7.02
CA LYS A 175 -1.71 -15.04 7.62
C LYS A 175 -2.45 -14.38 8.79
N ASN A 176 -1.75 -14.13 9.85
CA ASN A 176 -2.22 -13.30 10.95
C ASN A 176 -1.91 -11.83 10.63
N TRP A 177 -2.74 -11.23 9.76
CA TRP A 177 -2.54 -9.85 9.33
C TRP A 177 -2.47 -8.86 10.51
N GLY A 178 -1.61 -7.83 10.39
CA GLY A 178 -1.40 -6.84 11.46
C GLY A 178 -0.52 -7.34 12.62
N THR A 179 0.25 -8.42 12.40
CA THR A 179 1.23 -8.92 13.39
C THR A 179 2.63 -8.97 12.81
N SER A 180 3.64 -8.92 13.67
CA SER A 180 5.07 -8.99 13.30
C SER A 180 5.48 -10.32 12.65
N SER A 181 4.61 -11.31 12.60
CA SER A 181 4.88 -12.62 12.01
C SER A 181 4.60 -12.69 10.50
N VAL A 182 3.93 -11.69 9.92
CA VAL A 182 3.43 -11.69 8.54
C VAL A 182 4.56 -11.89 7.52
N LEU A 183 5.59 -11.06 7.58
CA LEU A 183 6.73 -11.16 6.65
C LEU A 183 7.43 -12.52 6.74
N LYS A 184 7.73 -12.97 7.96
CA LYS A 184 8.38 -14.27 8.20
C LYS A 184 7.57 -15.43 7.62
N ASN A 185 6.26 -15.44 7.86
CA ASN A 185 5.36 -16.47 7.34
C ASN A 185 5.28 -16.43 5.81
N THR A 186 5.21 -15.21 5.24
CA THR A 186 5.22 -14.99 3.80
C THR A 186 6.48 -15.56 3.15
N LEU A 187 7.66 -15.26 3.68
CA LEU A 187 8.93 -15.76 3.16
C LEU A 187 9.05 -17.29 3.28
N ASN A 188 8.53 -17.87 4.35
CA ASN A 188 8.49 -19.35 4.50
C ASN A 188 7.64 -20.01 3.40
N ASP A 189 6.54 -19.38 2.99
CA ASP A 189 5.68 -19.90 1.93
C ASP A 189 6.29 -19.74 0.52
N LEU A 190 7.23 -18.80 0.38
CA LEU A 190 7.86 -18.41 -0.89
C LEU A 190 9.27 -19.03 -1.09
N LYS A 191 9.67 -20.04 -0.33
CA LYS A 191 11.02 -20.63 -0.41
C LYS A 191 11.45 -21.10 -1.81
N LYS A 192 10.50 -21.35 -2.71
CA LYS A 192 10.75 -21.80 -4.09
C LYS A 192 10.73 -20.64 -5.10
N GLU A 193 10.34 -19.44 -4.67
CA GLU A 193 10.19 -18.28 -5.54
C GLU A 193 11.45 -17.41 -5.45
N LYS A 194 11.87 -16.86 -6.56
CA LYS A 194 12.96 -15.88 -6.58
C LYS A 194 12.45 -14.55 -6.04
N THR A 195 12.61 -14.35 -4.74
CA THR A 195 12.09 -13.19 -4.02
C THR A 195 13.21 -12.21 -3.66
N LYS A 196 13.00 -10.92 -3.95
CA LYS A 196 13.86 -9.82 -3.50
C LYS A 196 13.19 -9.08 -2.35
N LEU A 197 13.95 -8.85 -1.28
CA LEU A 197 13.59 -7.87 -0.27
C LEU A 197 14.27 -6.55 -0.57
N LEU A 198 13.50 -5.46 -0.54
CA LEU A 198 14.02 -4.10 -0.58
C LEU A 198 14.38 -3.63 0.84
N GLU A 199 14.99 -2.44 0.92
CA GLU A 199 15.29 -1.81 2.21
C GLU A 199 13.99 -1.59 3.01
N PRO A 200 13.97 -1.97 4.29
CA PRO A 200 12.81 -1.74 5.13
C PRO A 200 12.57 -0.25 5.33
N ARG A 201 11.31 0.11 5.61
CA ARG A 201 10.88 1.46 5.94
C ARG A 201 10.03 1.44 7.18
N ASN A 202 10.04 2.54 7.92
CA ASN A 202 9.15 2.72 9.05
C ASN A 202 7.77 3.19 8.55
N ASP A 203 6.73 2.56 9.03
CA ASP A 203 5.35 2.97 8.85
C ASP A 203 4.90 3.88 10.00
N VAL A 204 4.00 4.79 9.71
CA VAL A 204 3.47 5.74 10.69
C VAL A 204 2.32 5.10 11.46
N ASP A 205 2.58 4.60 12.66
CA ASP A 205 1.56 3.99 13.52
C ASP A 205 1.37 4.75 14.84
N TYR A 206 2.44 5.29 15.41
CA TYR A 206 2.43 6.00 16.68
C TYR A 206 2.91 7.44 16.53
N TYR A 207 2.71 8.26 17.56
CA TYR A 207 3.16 9.66 17.57
C TYR A 207 4.69 9.79 17.42
N GLU A 208 5.42 8.84 17.96
CA GLU A 208 6.87 8.74 17.86
C GLU A 208 7.35 8.64 16.41
N ASP A 209 6.56 8.06 15.52
CA ASP A 209 6.88 7.87 14.11
C ASP A 209 6.78 9.16 13.29
N ILE A 210 6.13 10.18 13.82
CA ILE A 210 5.89 11.46 13.12
C ILE A 210 6.52 12.68 13.78
N LYS A 211 6.84 12.62 15.07
CA LYS A 211 7.26 13.80 15.87
C LYS A 211 8.53 14.49 15.37
N ASP A 212 9.43 13.74 14.77
CA ASP A 212 10.74 14.18 14.28
C ASP A 212 10.88 14.01 12.75
N VAL A 213 9.75 13.86 12.04
CA VAL A 213 9.73 13.72 10.58
C VAL A 213 9.34 15.06 9.96
N ASP A 214 10.26 15.70 9.25
CA ASP A 214 10.07 17.01 8.58
C ASP A 214 8.76 17.10 7.79
N ALA A 215 8.35 15.97 7.27
CA ALA A 215 7.10 15.81 6.53
C ALA A 215 5.85 16.26 7.31
N PHE A 216 5.87 16.20 8.62
CA PHE A 216 4.76 16.53 9.51
C PHE A 216 5.00 17.78 10.36
N ASP A 217 6.17 18.42 10.25
CA ASP A 217 6.55 19.56 11.08
C ASP A 217 5.54 20.71 11.09
N LEU A 218 5.08 21.12 9.92
CA LEU A 218 4.09 22.20 9.80
C LEU A 218 2.75 21.79 10.42
N PHE A 219 2.33 20.56 10.23
CA PHE A 219 1.09 20.02 10.76
C PHE A 219 1.15 19.95 12.30
N LEU A 220 2.25 19.42 12.86
CA LEU A 220 2.42 19.28 14.30
C LEU A 220 2.55 20.63 15.03
N LYS A 221 3.04 21.68 14.36
CA LYS A 221 3.05 23.05 14.90
C LYS A 221 1.64 23.60 15.06
N HIS A 222 0.76 23.40 14.09
CA HIS A 222 -0.63 23.90 14.13
C HIS A 222 -1.53 23.19 15.17
N ILE A 223 -1.18 21.97 15.58
CA ILE A 223 -1.95 21.25 16.62
C ILE A 223 -1.53 21.67 18.03
N LYS A 224 -0.34 22.24 18.20
CA LYS A 224 0.18 22.69 19.50
C LYS A 224 -0.20 24.13 19.86
N GLU A 225 -0.74 24.89 18.91
CA GLU A 225 -1.33 26.23 19.08
C GLU A 225 -2.83 26.12 19.36
#